data_b0c19315f0fc372e6d2e77191db6e8e8
#
_entry.id   b0c19315f0fc372e6d2e77191db6e8e8
#
_cell.length_a   1.000
_cell.length_b   1.000
_cell.length_c   1.000
_cell.angle_alpha   90.00
_cell.angle_beta   90.00
_cell.angle_gamma   90.00
#
_symmetry.space_group_name_H-M   'P 1'
#
loop_
_entity.id
_entity.type
_entity.pdbx_description
1 polymer ?
#
loop_
_entity_poly.entity_id
_entity_poly.type
_entity_poly.pdbx_seq_one_letter_code
_entity_poly.pdbx_strand_id
1 'polypeptide(L)'
;MGTKTMTNIDNTLLNAAKITGDHAEKYGDHVAYWDKAAQLASIKLGRVITGYEMVMLKVAMIEAQISNRWDHAEHYAEITSLHAIASLYIQPHSVKNMLDHVEQDIKDMASKLVKGESDA
;
A
#
# COMPACT_ATOMS: atom_id res chain seq x y z
N MET A 1 29.54 -27.05 1.01
CA MET A 1 28.65 -26.18 1.06
C MET A 1 27.26 -26.61 0.88
N GLY A 2 26.77 -27.42 1.33
CA GLY A 2 25.47 -27.85 1.16
C GLY A 2 24.42 -26.85 1.54
N THR A 3 24.80 -25.82 2.19
CA THR A 3 23.82 -24.91 2.60
C THR A 3 23.48 -23.98 1.49
N LYS A 4 22.24 -23.88 1.27
CA LYS A 4 21.74 -22.95 0.31
C LYS A 4 21.90 -21.55 0.87
N THR A 5 22.61 -20.72 0.16
CA THR A 5 22.77 -19.34 0.54
C THR A 5 21.62 -18.55 -0.02
N MET A 6 21.00 -17.72 0.78
CA MET A 6 19.95 -16.86 0.30
C MET A 6 20.53 -15.79 -0.61
N THR A 7 19.80 -15.47 -1.66
CA THR A 7 20.19 -14.42 -2.58
C THR A 7 19.99 -13.06 -1.92
N ASN A 8 20.52 -12.00 -2.52
CA ASN A 8 20.27 -10.65 -2.05
C ASN A 8 18.79 -10.30 -2.09
N ILE A 9 18.06 -10.84 -3.08
CA ILE A 9 16.63 -10.63 -3.18
C ILE A 9 15.93 -11.26 -1.98
N ASP A 10 16.27 -12.52 -1.68
CA ASP A 10 15.67 -13.23 -0.55
C ASP A 10 15.94 -12.50 0.75
N ASN A 11 17.17 -12.02 0.94
CA ASN A 11 17.52 -11.29 2.15
C ASN A 11 16.74 -9.99 2.28
N THR A 12 16.57 -9.27 1.19
CA THR A 12 15.82 -8.02 1.21
C THR A 12 14.36 -8.26 1.57
N LEU A 13 13.76 -9.30 0.99
CA LEU A 13 12.37 -9.62 1.28
C LEU A 13 12.18 -10.08 2.72
N LEU A 14 13.09 -10.89 3.23
CA LEU A 14 13.03 -11.33 4.63
C LEU A 14 13.22 -10.18 5.59
N ASN A 15 14.15 -9.28 5.29
CA ASN A 15 14.38 -8.11 6.12
C ASN A 15 13.16 -7.19 6.10
N ALA A 16 12.53 -7.02 4.95
CA ALA A 16 11.31 -6.23 4.84
C ALA A 16 10.19 -6.83 5.70
N ALA A 17 10.04 -8.16 5.66
CA ALA A 17 9.04 -8.84 6.48
C ALA A 17 9.33 -8.65 7.96
N LYS A 18 10.59 -8.71 8.35
CA LYS A 18 10.99 -8.52 9.74
C LYS A 18 10.70 -7.09 10.21
N ILE A 19 11.04 -6.11 9.40
CA ILE A 19 10.77 -4.69 9.70
C ILE A 19 9.27 -4.50 9.89
N THR A 20 8.48 -5.06 9.00
CA THR A 20 7.02 -4.94 9.06
C THR A 20 6.46 -5.57 10.34
N GLY A 21 6.93 -6.77 10.68
CA GLY A 21 6.50 -7.46 11.87
C GLY A 21 6.92 -6.76 13.16
N ASP A 22 8.16 -6.27 13.20
CA ASP A 22 8.67 -5.55 14.36
C ASP A 22 7.88 -4.28 14.61
N HIS A 23 7.52 -3.58 13.54
CA HIS A 23 6.72 -2.36 13.63
C HIS A 23 5.33 -2.68 14.20
N ALA A 24 4.69 -3.74 13.70
CA ALA A 24 3.38 -4.13 14.19
C ALA A 24 3.43 -4.54 15.66
N GLU A 25 4.48 -5.23 16.06
CA GLU A 25 4.64 -5.65 17.45
C GLU A 25 4.80 -4.43 18.37
N LYS A 26 5.52 -3.42 17.90
CA LYS A 26 5.80 -2.24 18.70
C LYS A 26 4.66 -1.23 18.72
N TYR A 27 4.01 -1.02 17.59
CA TYR A 27 3.03 0.04 17.43
C TYR A 27 1.61 -0.44 17.11
N GLY A 28 1.42 -1.74 16.94
CA GLY A 28 0.10 -2.31 16.65
C GLY A 28 -0.24 -2.30 15.17
N ASP A 29 -1.51 -2.27 14.87
CA ASP A 29 -2.00 -2.34 13.51
C ASP A 29 -1.45 -1.22 12.62
N HIS A 30 -0.96 -1.58 11.45
CA HIS A 30 -0.34 -0.63 10.54
C HIS A 30 -1.30 0.47 10.09
N VAL A 31 -2.51 0.10 9.68
CA VAL A 31 -3.47 1.08 9.20
C VAL A 31 -3.82 2.06 10.32
N ALA A 32 -4.07 1.55 11.52
CA ALA A 32 -4.38 2.40 12.66
C ALA A 32 -3.23 3.37 12.98
N TYR A 33 -2.00 2.86 12.91
CA TYR A 33 -0.81 3.69 13.18
C TYR A 33 -0.69 4.83 12.17
N TRP A 34 -0.76 4.48 10.88
CA TRP A 34 -0.57 5.49 9.83
C TRP A 34 -1.74 6.46 9.73
N ASP A 35 -2.96 6.00 10.03
CA ASP A 35 -4.12 6.89 10.09
C ASP A 35 -3.99 7.87 11.24
N LYS A 36 -3.47 7.43 12.37
CA LYS A 36 -3.22 8.32 13.50
C LYS A 36 -2.17 9.36 13.15
N ALA A 37 -1.09 8.93 12.51
CA ALA A 37 -0.05 9.85 12.06
C ALA A 37 -0.62 10.88 11.08
N ALA A 38 -1.48 10.43 10.17
CA ALA A 38 -2.12 11.32 9.20
C ALA A 38 -3.03 12.34 9.88
N GLN A 39 -3.77 11.90 10.89
CA GLN A 39 -4.63 12.80 11.64
C GLN A 39 -3.82 13.91 12.31
N LEU A 40 -2.73 13.53 12.95
CA LEU A 40 -1.86 14.50 13.61
C LEU A 40 -1.20 15.45 12.61
N ALA A 41 -0.74 14.92 11.47
CA ALA A 41 -0.15 15.73 10.42
C ALA A 41 -1.18 16.70 9.82
N SER A 42 -2.41 16.24 9.65
CA SER A 42 -3.48 17.08 9.11
C SER A 42 -3.72 18.30 9.99
N ILE A 43 -3.72 18.08 11.30
CA ILE A 43 -3.87 19.17 12.25
C ILE A 43 -2.71 20.17 12.14
N LYS A 44 -1.50 19.64 12.08
CA LYS A 44 -0.30 20.50 12.02
C LYS A 44 -0.22 21.31 10.75
N LEU A 45 -0.62 20.73 9.64
CA LEU A 45 -0.46 21.37 8.33
C LEU A 45 -1.72 22.10 7.86
N GLY A 46 -2.81 21.97 8.57
CA GLY A 46 -4.05 22.69 8.24
C GLY A 46 -4.73 22.17 6.98
N ARG A 47 -4.49 20.91 6.61
CA ARG A 47 -5.18 20.30 5.47
C ARG A 47 -5.27 18.80 5.68
N VAL A 48 -6.22 18.17 5.00
CA VAL A 48 -6.45 16.74 5.16
C VAL A 48 -5.33 15.94 4.49
N ILE A 49 -4.74 15.04 5.28
CA ILE A 49 -3.72 14.10 4.81
C ILE A 49 -4.21 12.72 5.19
N THR A 50 -4.17 11.77 4.26
CA THR A 50 -4.61 10.40 4.52
C THR A 50 -3.47 9.54 5.03
N GLY A 51 -3.81 8.41 5.65
CA GLY A 51 -2.81 7.45 6.10
C GLY A 51 -1.95 6.95 4.94
N TYR A 52 -2.58 6.69 3.80
CA TYR A 52 -1.85 6.28 2.60
C TYR A 52 -0.81 7.35 2.20
N GLU A 53 -1.23 8.61 2.20
CA GLU A 53 -0.31 9.70 1.85
C GLU A 53 0.86 9.78 2.81
N MET A 54 0.62 9.52 4.09
CA MET A 54 1.70 9.50 5.08
C MET A 54 2.72 8.41 4.76
N VAL A 55 2.24 7.22 4.39
CA VAL A 55 3.14 6.13 4.01
C VAL A 55 3.96 6.54 2.79
N MET A 56 3.33 7.15 1.80
CA MET A 56 4.03 7.56 0.58
C MET A 56 5.04 8.69 0.84
N LEU A 57 4.76 9.56 1.80
CA LEU A 57 5.74 10.57 2.21
C LEU A 57 6.97 9.91 2.82
N LYS A 58 6.77 8.87 3.62
CA LYS A 58 7.90 8.15 4.19
C LYS A 58 8.69 7.43 3.10
N VAL A 59 8.01 6.86 2.11
CA VAL A 59 8.67 6.25 0.95
C VAL A 59 9.56 7.30 0.27
N ALA A 60 9.04 8.51 0.05
CA ALA A 60 9.82 9.57 -0.57
C ALA A 60 11.08 9.90 0.24
N MET A 61 10.97 9.89 1.56
CA MET A 61 12.13 10.13 2.41
C MET A 61 13.20 9.06 2.23
N ILE A 62 12.77 7.80 2.15
CA ILE A 62 13.72 6.70 1.93
C ILE A 62 14.34 6.80 0.52
N GLU A 63 13.54 7.17 -0.47
CA GLU A 63 14.07 7.38 -1.83
C GLU A 63 15.14 8.46 -1.86
N ALA A 64 14.95 9.52 -1.08
CA ALA A 64 15.95 10.55 -0.96
C ALA A 64 17.24 10.00 -0.35
N GLN A 65 17.13 9.11 0.62
CA GLN A 65 18.30 8.46 1.22
C GLN A 65 18.99 7.55 0.20
N ILE A 66 18.21 6.84 -0.60
CA ILE A 66 18.76 5.96 -1.65
C ILE A 66 19.53 6.77 -2.68
N SER A 67 19.07 7.96 -3.02
CA SER A 67 19.77 8.78 -4.00
C SER A 67 21.17 9.18 -3.52
N ASN A 68 21.36 9.22 -2.20
CA ASN A 68 22.70 9.50 -1.63
C ASN A 68 23.51 8.23 -1.39
N ARG A 69 22.83 7.14 -1.05
CA ARG A 69 23.48 5.88 -0.69
C ARG A 69 22.75 4.71 -1.33
N TRP A 70 22.81 4.62 -2.64
CA TRP A 70 22.11 3.57 -3.39
C TRP A 70 22.56 2.15 -3.03
N ASP A 71 23.75 2.02 -2.45
CA ASP A 71 24.31 0.72 -2.09
C ASP A 71 23.96 0.24 -0.70
N HIS A 72 23.07 0.96 0.01
CA HIS A 72 22.73 0.61 1.37
C HIS A 72 21.48 -0.31 1.38
N ALA A 73 21.71 -1.57 1.62
CA ALA A 73 20.65 -2.60 1.50
C ALA A 73 19.44 -2.34 2.38
N GLU A 74 19.64 -1.75 3.56
CA GLU A 74 18.53 -1.49 4.48
C GLU A 74 17.46 -0.58 3.88
N HIS A 75 17.85 0.36 3.05
CA HIS A 75 16.89 1.28 2.45
C HIS A 75 15.90 0.53 1.56
N TYR A 76 16.39 -0.48 0.83
CA TYR A 76 15.52 -1.24 -0.05
C TYR A 76 14.55 -2.12 0.73
N ALA A 77 15.01 -2.67 1.87
CA ALA A 77 14.13 -3.43 2.75
C ALA A 77 13.06 -2.53 3.37
N GLU A 78 13.43 -1.32 3.79
CA GLU A 78 12.48 -0.37 4.35
C GLU A 78 11.42 0.03 3.33
N ILE A 79 11.83 0.35 2.11
CA ILE A 79 10.90 0.73 1.05
C ILE A 79 9.95 -0.41 0.72
N THR A 80 10.47 -1.64 0.67
CA THR A 80 9.65 -2.80 0.39
C THR A 80 8.58 -2.97 1.48
N SER A 81 8.96 -2.81 2.75
CA SER A 81 8.03 -2.86 3.86
C SER A 81 6.94 -1.80 3.73
N LEU A 82 7.34 -0.57 3.43
CA LEU A 82 6.38 0.53 3.29
C LEU A 82 5.42 0.32 2.13
N HIS A 83 5.88 -0.20 1.01
CA HIS A 83 5.00 -0.50 -0.10
C HIS A 83 4.02 -1.61 0.24
N ALA A 84 4.44 -2.61 1.00
CA ALA A 84 3.53 -3.65 1.47
C ALA A 84 2.45 -3.06 2.37
N ILE A 85 2.81 -2.14 3.25
CA ILE A 85 1.86 -1.44 4.11
C ILE A 85 0.91 -0.59 3.27
N ALA A 86 1.44 0.14 2.29
CA ALA A 86 0.62 0.96 1.42
C ALA A 86 -0.44 0.15 0.70
N SER A 87 -0.12 -1.10 0.35
CA SER A 87 -1.06 -1.96 -0.35
C SER A 87 -2.30 -2.27 0.48
N LEU A 88 -2.21 -2.17 1.81
CA LEU A 88 -3.36 -2.39 2.68
C LEU A 88 -4.45 -1.34 2.48
N TYR A 89 -4.07 -0.15 2.06
CA TYR A 89 -5.03 0.92 1.82
C TYR A 89 -5.73 0.77 0.48
N ILE A 90 -5.06 0.17 -0.48
CA ILE A 90 -5.55 0.16 -1.86
C ILE A 90 -6.32 -1.09 -2.24
N GLN A 91 -5.76 -2.24 -1.94
CA GLN A 91 -6.31 -3.50 -2.43
C GLN A 91 -7.77 -3.77 -2.09
N PRO A 92 -8.20 -3.67 -0.84
CA PRO A 92 -9.59 -3.99 -0.52
C PRO A 92 -10.58 -3.05 -1.19
N HIS A 93 -10.27 -1.76 -1.20
CA HIS A 93 -11.18 -0.77 -1.78
C HIS A 93 -11.20 -0.82 -3.29
N SER A 94 -10.05 -0.96 -3.92
CA SER A 94 -9.97 -1.00 -5.37
C SER A 94 -10.68 -2.20 -5.95
N VAL A 95 -10.49 -3.37 -5.35
CA VAL A 95 -11.14 -4.58 -5.82
C VAL A 95 -12.65 -4.48 -5.63
N LYS A 96 -13.10 -4.01 -4.47
CA LYS A 96 -14.52 -3.85 -4.21
C LYS A 96 -15.16 -2.88 -5.20
N ASN A 97 -14.53 -1.73 -5.41
CA ASN A 97 -15.06 -0.74 -6.33
C ASN A 97 -15.13 -1.27 -7.74
N MET A 98 -14.11 -2.00 -8.16
CA MET A 98 -14.10 -2.60 -9.49
C MET A 98 -15.24 -3.61 -9.64
N LEU A 99 -15.45 -4.46 -8.63
CA LEU A 99 -16.52 -5.42 -8.65
C LEU A 99 -17.89 -4.78 -8.65
N ASP A 100 -18.07 -3.71 -7.87
CA ASP A 100 -19.31 -2.95 -7.84
C ASP A 100 -19.62 -2.34 -9.20
N HIS A 101 -18.63 -1.79 -9.87
CA HIS A 101 -18.79 -1.23 -11.22
C HIS A 101 -19.18 -2.29 -12.23
N VAL A 102 -18.51 -3.44 -12.20
CA VAL A 102 -18.82 -4.54 -13.11
C VAL A 102 -20.24 -5.04 -12.88
N GLU A 103 -20.63 -5.18 -11.61
CA GLU A 103 -21.97 -5.63 -11.29
C GLU A 103 -23.02 -4.64 -11.79
N GLN A 104 -22.79 -3.36 -11.62
CA GLN A 104 -23.71 -2.33 -12.07
C GLN A 104 -23.81 -2.32 -13.59
N ASP A 105 -22.70 -2.45 -14.29
CA ASP A 105 -22.68 -2.51 -15.74
C ASP A 105 -23.51 -3.68 -16.27
N ILE A 106 -23.37 -4.85 -15.62
CA ILE A 106 -24.12 -6.02 -15.98
C ILE A 106 -25.62 -5.78 -15.79
N LYS A 107 -26.00 -5.17 -14.66
CA LYS A 107 -27.39 -4.87 -14.38
C LYS A 107 -27.96 -3.91 -15.42
N ASP A 108 -27.20 -2.91 -15.79
CA ASP A 108 -27.65 -1.94 -16.80
C ASP A 108 -27.85 -2.58 -18.15
N MET A 109 -26.94 -3.44 -18.55
CA MET A 109 -27.06 -4.17 -19.82
C MET A 109 -28.27 -5.09 -19.82
N ALA A 110 -28.47 -5.82 -18.75
CA ALA A 110 -29.60 -6.74 -18.60
C ALA A 110 -30.91 -5.96 -18.65
N SER A 111 -30.97 -4.82 -18.01
CA SER A 111 -32.16 -3.99 -18.01
C SER A 111 -32.53 -3.53 -19.41
N LYS A 112 -31.53 -3.12 -20.18
CA LYS A 112 -31.78 -2.70 -21.56
C LYS A 112 -32.28 -3.82 -22.44
N LEU A 113 -31.72 -5.00 -22.27
CA LEU A 113 -32.14 -6.16 -23.04
C LEU A 113 -33.56 -6.57 -22.72
N VAL A 114 -33.91 -6.55 -21.44
CA VAL A 114 -35.25 -6.94 -20.99
C VAL A 114 -36.29 -5.96 -21.51
N LYS A 115 -35.99 -4.68 -21.55
CA LYS A 115 -36.92 -3.69 -22.02
C LYS A 115 -37.06 -3.66 -23.53
N GLY A 116 -36.22 -4.45 -24.19
CA GLY A 116 -36.26 -4.44 -25.65
C GLY A 116 -35.87 -3.11 -26.19
N GLU A 117 -35.00 -2.44 -25.47
CA GLU A 117 -34.70 -1.12 -25.85
C GLU A 117 -33.87 -1.08 -27.00
N SER A 118 -34.37 -0.84 -28.06
CA SER A 118 -33.50 -0.66 -29.16
C SER A 118 -33.08 0.75 -29.17
N ASP A 119 -33.53 1.50 -28.29
CA ASP A 119 -33.15 2.88 -28.23
C ASP A 119 -33.17 3.53 -29.50
N ALA A 120 -34.10 3.18 -30.19
CA ALA A 120 -34.25 3.80 -31.46
C ALA A 120 -34.31 5.29 -31.34
#